data_5fb2435d0289ed885c0ddadecc0ccaad
#
_entry.id   5fb2435d0289ed885c0ddadecc0ccaad
#
_cell.length_a   1.000
_cell.length_b   1.000
_cell.length_c   1.000
_cell.angle_alpha   90.00
_cell.angle_beta   90.00
_cell.angle_gamma   90.00
#
_symmetry.space_group_name_H-M   'P 1'
#
loop_
_entity.id
_entity.type
_entity.pdbx_description
1 polymer ?
#
loop_
_entity_poly.entity_id
_entity_poly.type
_entity_poly.pdbx_seq_one_letter_code
_entity_poly.pdbx_strand_id
1 'polypeptide(L)'
;MSKKRKKHGYAERLKYMHMLENGLSINHIHLHYGIGKQLLSSLWIRYQSEGYSGLIKKKNVKADYAFKLQILRDIEENHLTLVAASLKYDVSSSQISEWKRIARVHGYDALSIIRPKGRPPKNDMGRPRKKKPDEMTELELLQLRLREIGRKPSKN
;
A
#
# COMPACT_ATOMS: atom_id res chain seq x y z
N MET A 1 -4.46 12.03 20.05
CA MET A 1 -5.67 11.72 19.26
C MET A 1 -5.32 11.73 17.78
N SER A 2 -5.53 10.63 17.05
CA SER A 2 -5.30 10.56 15.60
C SER A 2 -6.35 11.39 14.87
N LYS A 3 -5.94 12.43 14.12
CA LYS A 3 -6.86 13.23 13.31
C LYS A 3 -7.47 12.34 12.22
N LYS A 4 -8.78 12.19 12.21
CA LYS A 4 -9.50 11.48 11.12
C LYS A 4 -9.18 12.16 9.78
N ARG A 5 -8.75 11.38 8.78
CA ARG A 5 -8.48 11.90 7.43
C ARG A 5 -9.76 12.46 6.83
N LYS A 6 -9.73 13.71 6.38
CA LYS A 6 -10.85 14.35 5.68
C LYS A 6 -11.11 13.60 4.37
N LYS A 7 -12.37 13.25 4.12
CA LYS A 7 -12.81 12.69 2.83
C LYS A 7 -13.22 13.83 1.93
N HIS A 8 -12.63 13.91 0.75
CA HIS A 8 -12.96 14.92 -0.25
C HIS A 8 -14.02 14.39 -1.21
N GLY A 9 -15.18 15.05 -1.25
CA GLY A 9 -16.30 14.72 -2.12
C GLY A 9 -16.05 15.14 -3.57
N TYR A 10 -16.99 14.83 -4.48
CA TYR A 10 -16.88 15.19 -5.90
C TYR A 10 -16.77 16.71 -6.11
N ALA A 11 -17.65 17.48 -5.47
CA ALA A 11 -17.63 18.94 -5.58
C ALA A 11 -16.30 19.58 -5.12
N GLU A 12 -15.72 19.06 -4.01
CA GLU A 12 -14.42 19.53 -3.56
C GLU A 12 -13.29 19.18 -4.55
N ARG A 13 -13.32 17.96 -5.14
CA ARG A 13 -12.35 17.56 -6.16
C ARG A 13 -12.44 18.48 -7.39
N LEU A 14 -13.65 18.74 -7.86
CA LEU A 14 -13.88 19.64 -8.98
C LEU A 14 -13.34 21.04 -8.69
N LYS A 15 -13.62 21.58 -7.50
CA LYS A 15 -13.08 22.85 -7.04
C LYS A 15 -11.55 22.88 -7.11
N TYR A 16 -10.87 21.80 -6.71
CA TYR A 16 -9.40 21.72 -6.79
C TYR A 16 -8.89 21.69 -8.23
N MET A 17 -9.63 21.04 -9.15
CA MET A 17 -9.26 21.06 -10.57
C MET A 17 -9.33 22.47 -11.17
N HIS A 18 -10.41 23.21 -10.91
CA HIS A 18 -10.52 24.60 -11.35
C HIS A 18 -9.44 25.49 -10.72
N MET A 19 -9.02 25.22 -9.49
CA MET A 19 -7.90 25.95 -8.89
C MET A 19 -6.57 25.67 -9.60
N LEU A 20 -6.33 24.42 -10.05
CA LEU A 20 -5.15 24.06 -10.83
C LEU A 20 -5.20 24.67 -12.24
N GLU A 21 -6.37 24.71 -12.88
CA GLU A 21 -6.58 25.39 -14.16
C GLU A 21 -6.28 26.90 -14.07
N ASN A 22 -6.64 27.51 -12.95
CA ASN A 22 -6.34 28.91 -12.66
C ASN A 22 -4.89 29.18 -12.22
N GLY A 23 -4.00 28.18 -12.36
CA GLY A 23 -2.56 28.31 -12.09
C GLY A 23 -2.12 28.15 -10.64
N LEU A 24 -3.02 27.74 -9.72
CA LEU A 24 -2.62 27.44 -8.34
C LEU A 24 -1.81 26.16 -8.28
N SER A 25 -0.73 26.16 -7.50
CA SER A 25 0.14 24.97 -7.38
C SER A 25 -0.50 23.88 -6.52
N ILE A 26 -0.14 22.62 -6.81
CA ILE A 26 -0.53 21.44 -6.01
C ILE A 26 -0.13 21.63 -4.53
N ASN A 27 1.02 22.25 -4.29
CA ASN A 27 1.50 22.49 -2.92
C ASN A 27 0.62 23.50 -2.17
N HIS A 28 0.17 24.55 -2.86
CA HIS A 28 -0.75 25.54 -2.28
C HIS A 28 -2.06 24.89 -1.85
N ILE A 29 -2.68 24.12 -2.75
CA ILE A 29 -3.95 23.44 -2.46
C ILE A 29 -3.79 22.40 -1.33
N HIS A 30 -2.67 21.67 -1.32
CA HIS A 30 -2.36 20.73 -0.23
C HIS A 30 -2.34 21.42 1.13
N LEU A 31 -1.64 22.53 1.25
CA LEU A 31 -1.47 23.26 2.51
C LEU A 31 -2.78 23.88 3.01
N HIS A 32 -3.56 24.47 2.12
CA HIS A 32 -4.79 25.18 2.49
C HIS A 32 -6.02 24.27 2.68
N TYR A 33 -6.12 23.18 1.93
CA TYR A 33 -7.31 22.31 1.94
C TYR A 33 -7.06 20.94 2.55
N GLY A 34 -5.80 20.58 2.86
CA GLY A 34 -5.44 19.33 3.52
C GLY A 34 -5.59 18.06 2.66
N ILE A 35 -5.76 18.21 1.33
CA ILE A 35 -5.74 17.06 0.41
C ILE A 35 -4.31 16.59 0.18
N GLY A 36 -4.08 15.25 0.17
CA GLY A 36 -2.75 14.70 -0.08
C GLY A 36 -2.23 15.07 -1.48
N LYS A 37 -0.96 15.50 -1.60
CA LYS A 37 -0.33 15.88 -2.88
C LYS A 37 -0.44 14.77 -3.93
N GLN A 38 -0.14 13.52 -3.54
CA GLN A 38 -0.21 12.36 -4.43
C GLN A 38 -1.62 12.12 -4.97
N LEU A 39 -2.64 12.26 -4.09
CA LEU A 39 -4.03 12.14 -4.50
C LEU A 39 -4.42 13.27 -5.47
N LEU A 40 -4.02 14.50 -5.18
CA LEU A 40 -4.30 15.65 -6.02
C LEU A 40 -3.66 15.52 -7.41
N SER A 41 -2.37 15.09 -7.47
CA SER A 41 -1.69 14.81 -8.73
C SER A 41 -2.40 13.72 -9.55
N SER A 42 -2.81 12.62 -8.89
CA SER A 42 -3.52 11.54 -9.57
C SER A 42 -4.89 11.98 -10.11
N LEU A 43 -5.61 12.82 -9.36
CA LEU A 43 -6.88 13.40 -9.80
C LEU A 43 -6.69 14.36 -10.96
N TRP A 44 -5.63 15.16 -10.95
CA TRP A 44 -5.30 16.10 -12.02
C TRP A 44 -5.02 15.37 -13.34
N ILE A 45 -4.18 14.33 -13.31
CA ILE A 45 -3.88 13.52 -14.50
C ILE A 45 -5.17 12.88 -15.06
N ARG A 46 -6.03 12.32 -14.19
CA ARG A 46 -7.32 11.75 -14.61
C ARG A 46 -8.26 12.80 -15.18
N TYR A 47 -8.30 13.96 -14.57
CA TYR A 47 -9.13 15.06 -15.05
C TYR A 47 -8.67 15.53 -16.44
N GLN A 48 -7.37 15.61 -16.68
CA GLN A 48 -6.82 15.96 -18.00
C GLN A 48 -7.11 14.89 -19.07
N SER A 49 -7.15 13.62 -18.71
CA SER A 49 -7.40 12.52 -19.65
C SER A 49 -8.89 12.21 -19.88
N GLU A 50 -9.71 12.29 -18.83
CA GLU A 50 -11.11 11.84 -18.83
C GLU A 50 -12.11 12.96 -18.53
N GLY A 51 -11.64 14.18 -18.28
CA GLY A 51 -12.47 15.31 -17.86
C GLY A 51 -13.16 15.09 -16.52
N TYR A 52 -14.39 15.54 -16.39
CA TYR A 52 -15.19 15.42 -15.17
C TYR A 52 -15.43 13.98 -14.71
N SER A 53 -15.47 13.01 -15.61
CA SER A 53 -15.66 11.60 -15.30
C SER A 53 -14.49 11.00 -14.53
N GLY A 54 -13.28 11.50 -14.74
CA GLY A 54 -12.07 11.09 -14.02
C GLY A 54 -12.08 11.40 -12.52
N LEU A 55 -12.96 12.30 -12.08
CA LEU A 55 -13.12 12.67 -10.67
C LEU A 55 -14.10 11.77 -9.92
N ILE A 56 -14.89 10.98 -10.64
CA ILE A 56 -15.88 10.06 -10.05
C ILE A 56 -15.13 8.85 -9.50
N LYS A 57 -15.50 8.42 -8.29
CA LYS A 57 -14.93 7.20 -7.72
C LYS A 57 -15.44 5.98 -8.50
N LYS A 58 -14.57 5.40 -9.31
CA LYS A 58 -14.87 4.15 -10.03
C LYS A 58 -14.93 2.96 -9.05
N LYS A 59 -15.70 1.93 -9.42
CA LYS A 59 -15.72 0.66 -8.69
C LYS A 59 -14.38 -0.07 -8.88
N ASN A 60 -13.95 -0.81 -7.85
CA ASN A 60 -12.74 -1.60 -7.96
C ASN A 60 -12.92 -2.70 -9.04
N VAL A 61 -12.00 -2.75 -9.98
CA VAL A 61 -11.97 -3.80 -11.00
C VAL A 61 -11.60 -5.13 -10.35
N LYS A 62 -12.38 -6.17 -10.61
CA LYS A 62 -12.03 -7.55 -10.24
C LYS A 62 -11.08 -8.07 -11.31
N ALA A 63 -9.80 -8.14 -11.01
CA ALA A 63 -8.80 -8.63 -11.94
C ALA A 63 -8.74 -10.16 -11.90
N ASP A 64 -9.16 -10.80 -12.98
CA ASP A 64 -8.92 -12.21 -13.22
C ASP A 64 -7.48 -12.48 -13.72
N TYR A 65 -7.13 -13.71 -13.95
CA TYR A 65 -5.80 -14.10 -14.42
C TYR A 65 -5.46 -13.49 -15.79
N ALA A 66 -6.37 -13.59 -16.74
CA ALA A 66 -6.18 -13.11 -18.10
C ALA A 66 -5.95 -11.59 -18.13
N PHE A 67 -6.74 -10.85 -17.37
CA PHE A 67 -6.61 -9.41 -17.25
C PHE A 67 -5.27 -8.97 -16.62
N LYS A 68 -4.80 -9.70 -15.60
CA LYS A 68 -3.47 -9.43 -15.00
C LYS A 68 -2.35 -9.64 -16.02
N LEU A 69 -2.41 -10.74 -16.78
CA LEU A 69 -1.45 -11.03 -17.84
C LEU A 69 -1.44 -9.96 -18.93
N GLN A 70 -2.65 -9.54 -19.38
CA GLN A 70 -2.78 -8.49 -20.37
C GLN A 70 -2.08 -7.20 -19.94
N ILE A 71 -2.30 -6.77 -18.69
CA ILE A 71 -1.67 -5.56 -18.15
C ILE A 71 -0.15 -5.69 -18.14
N LEU A 72 0.38 -6.83 -17.67
CA LEU A 72 1.82 -7.03 -17.57
C LEU A 72 2.48 -7.08 -18.94
N ARG A 73 1.87 -7.75 -19.91
CA ARG A 73 2.35 -7.77 -21.30
C ARG A 73 2.33 -6.38 -21.93
N ASP A 74 1.24 -5.64 -21.74
CA ASP A 74 1.13 -4.27 -22.27
C ASP A 74 2.21 -3.33 -21.68
N ILE A 75 2.58 -3.53 -20.42
CA ILE A 75 3.68 -2.79 -19.79
C ILE A 75 5.03 -3.16 -20.41
N GLU A 76 5.24 -4.43 -20.72
CA GLU A 76 6.50 -4.93 -21.27
C GLU A 76 6.65 -4.57 -22.76
N GLU A 77 5.61 -4.76 -23.55
CA GLU A 77 5.59 -4.53 -24.99
C GLU A 77 5.59 -3.03 -25.34
N ASN A 78 4.79 -2.24 -24.65
CA ASN A 78 4.61 -0.81 -24.91
C ASN A 78 5.42 0.09 -23.95
N HIS A 79 6.27 -0.47 -23.11
CA HIS A 79 7.10 0.25 -22.15
C HIS A 79 6.30 1.24 -21.27
N LEU A 80 5.07 0.87 -20.90
CA LEU A 80 4.21 1.73 -20.11
C LEU A 80 4.75 1.91 -18.69
N THR A 81 4.65 3.13 -18.20
CA THR A 81 4.89 3.38 -16.76
C THR A 81 3.75 2.78 -15.92
N LEU A 82 4.03 2.45 -14.65
CA LEU A 82 2.99 1.95 -13.73
C LEU A 82 1.82 2.93 -13.57
N VAL A 83 2.09 4.23 -13.68
CA VAL A 83 1.07 5.27 -13.61
C VAL A 83 0.20 5.24 -14.88
N ALA A 84 0.80 5.16 -16.06
CA ALA A 84 0.06 5.08 -17.33
C ALA A 84 -0.81 3.82 -17.39
N ALA A 85 -0.27 2.66 -17.00
CA ALA A 85 -1.03 1.42 -16.91
C ALA A 85 -2.17 1.51 -15.89
N SER A 86 -1.94 2.14 -14.73
CA SER A 86 -2.96 2.38 -13.72
C SER A 86 -4.13 3.21 -14.24
N LEU A 87 -3.85 4.22 -15.06
CA LEU A 87 -4.88 5.04 -15.69
C LEU A 87 -5.64 4.30 -16.78
N LYS A 88 -4.91 3.59 -17.66
CA LYS A 88 -5.49 2.84 -18.79
C LYS A 88 -6.45 1.74 -18.32
N TYR A 89 -6.10 1.02 -17.26
CA TYR A 89 -6.85 -0.17 -16.78
C TYR A 89 -7.67 0.06 -15.52
N ASP A 90 -7.69 1.27 -14.97
CA ASP A 90 -8.36 1.61 -13.69
C ASP A 90 -7.97 0.72 -12.51
N VAL A 91 -6.72 0.25 -12.50
CA VAL A 91 -6.14 -0.56 -11.43
C VAL A 91 -5.10 0.25 -10.68
N SER A 92 -4.99 0.10 -9.37
CA SER A 92 -3.99 0.84 -8.61
C SER A 92 -2.56 0.44 -9.02
N SER A 93 -1.66 1.41 -9.13
CA SER A 93 -0.25 1.19 -9.45
C SER A 93 0.44 0.23 -8.45
N SER A 94 0.01 0.24 -7.19
CA SER A 94 0.50 -0.70 -6.17
C SER A 94 0.09 -2.14 -6.46
N GLN A 95 -1.13 -2.36 -6.95
CA GLN A 95 -1.59 -3.69 -7.38
C GLN A 95 -0.79 -4.21 -8.59
N ILE A 96 -0.59 -3.36 -9.59
CA ILE A 96 0.20 -3.70 -10.77
C ILE A 96 1.65 -4.02 -10.37
N SER A 97 2.24 -3.22 -9.49
CA SER A 97 3.58 -3.48 -8.96
C SER A 97 3.69 -4.82 -8.25
N GLU A 98 2.69 -5.19 -7.45
CA GLU A 98 2.65 -6.49 -6.77
C GLU A 98 2.51 -7.65 -7.77
N TRP A 99 1.66 -7.53 -8.79
CA TRP A 99 1.58 -8.54 -9.85
C TRP A 99 2.90 -8.70 -10.60
N LYS A 100 3.56 -7.60 -10.94
CA LYS A 100 4.89 -7.61 -11.56
C LYS A 100 5.92 -8.31 -10.66
N ARG A 101 5.88 -8.07 -9.36
CA ARG A 101 6.74 -8.74 -8.39
C ARG A 101 6.47 -10.26 -8.33
N ILE A 102 5.18 -10.66 -8.28
CA ILE A 102 4.78 -12.08 -8.27
C ILE A 102 5.24 -12.77 -9.54
N ALA A 103 4.97 -12.18 -10.71
CA ALA A 103 5.38 -12.73 -11.99
C ALA A 103 6.89 -12.92 -12.09
N ARG A 104 7.67 -11.96 -11.60
CA ARG A 104 9.14 -12.02 -11.60
C ARG A 104 9.71 -13.10 -10.67
N VAL A 105 9.11 -13.30 -9.49
CA VAL A 105 9.64 -14.20 -8.45
C VAL A 105 9.13 -15.63 -8.62
N HIS A 106 7.86 -15.79 -8.99
CA HIS A 106 7.17 -17.08 -9.01
C HIS A 106 6.64 -17.49 -10.39
N GLY A 107 6.90 -16.69 -11.42
CA GLY A 107 6.36 -16.89 -12.77
C GLY A 107 4.93 -16.37 -12.94
N TYR A 108 4.50 -16.27 -14.21
CA TYR A 108 3.17 -15.75 -14.55
C TYR A 108 2.02 -16.61 -14.02
N ASP A 109 2.22 -17.93 -13.95
CA ASP A 109 1.19 -18.87 -13.49
C ASP A 109 0.77 -18.62 -12.04
N ALA A 110 1.67 -18.08 -11.22
CA ALA A 110 1.40 -17.70 -9.84
C ALA A 110 0.35 -16.58 -9.70
N LEU A 111 0.06 -15.85 -10.79
CA LEU A 111 -0.99 -14.83 -10.80
C LEU A 111 -2.40 -15.41 -10.78
N SER A 112 -2.57 -16.69 -11.10
CA SER A 112 -3.84 -17.40 -11.01
C SER A 112 -4.24 -17.67 -9.56
N ILE A 113 -3.27 -17.72 -8.64
CA ILE A 113 -3.50 -18.06 -7.24
C ILE A 113 -4.19 -16.88 -6.54
N ILE A 114 -5.44 -17.09 -6.12
CA ILE A 114 -6.19 -16.12 -5.30
C ILE A 114 -5.82 -16.35 -3.85
N ARG A 115 -5.01 -15.46 -3.29
CA ARG A 115 -4.69 -15.51 -1.86
C ARG A 115 -5.86 -14.99 -1.04
N PRO A 116 -6.25 -15.69 0.05
CA PRO A 116 -7.31 -15.21 0.93
C PRO A 116 -6.92 -13.86 1.53
N LYS A 117 -7.90 -12.96 1.61
CA LYS A 117 -7.71 -11.64 2.25
C LYS A 117 -7.63 -11.83 3.75
N GLY A 118 -6.69 -11.14 4.37
CA GLY A 118 -6.57 -11.10 5.83
C GLY A 118 -5.18 -11.49 6.32
N ARG A 119 -5.03 -11.41 7.62
CA ARG A 119 -3.81 -11.90 8.28
C ARG A 119 -3.78 -13.42 8.15
N PRO A 120 -2.67 -14.03 7.69
CA PRO A 120 -2.56 -15.48 7.70
C PRO A 120 -2.89 -16.00 9.11
N PRO A 121 -3.55 -17.16 9.21
CA PRO A 121 -3.81 -17.77 10.52
C PRO A 121 -2.48 -17.85 11.27
N LYS A 122 -2.50 -17.51 12.55
CA LYS A 122 -1.35 -17.75 13.41
C LYS A 122 -1.08 -19.24 13.29
N ASN A 123 0.04 -19.61 12.64
CA ASN A 123 0.57 -20.94 12.85
C ASN A 123 0.66 -21.12 14.37
N ASP A 124 0.35 -22.31 14.88
CA ASP A 124 0.46 -22.65 16.30
C ASP A 124 1.88 -22.47 16.91
N MET A 125 2.85 -22.07 16.09
CA MET A 125 4.11 -21.48 16.52
C MET A 125 3.88 -20.06 17.06
N GLY A 126 3.06 -19.94 18.09
CA GLY A 126 3.08 -18.79 18.98
C GLY A 126 4.50 -18.56 19.48
N ARG A 127 4.84 -17.33 19.90
CA ARG A 127 6.11 -17.07 20.58
C ARG A 127 6.31 -18.19 21.61
N PRO A 128 7.44 -18.92 21.59
CA PRO A 128 7.67 -20.02 22.53
C PRO A 128 7.33 -19.55 23.94
N ARG A 129 6.51 -20.34 24.62
CA ARG A 129 6.16 -20.07 26.02
C ARG A 129 7.45 -19.90 26.81
N LYS A 130 7.57 -18.80 27.54
CA LYS A 130 8.70 -18.67 28.46
C LYS A 130 8.63 -19.83 29.42
N LYS A 131 9.65 -20.66 29.42
CA LYS A 131 9.81 -21.75 30.39
C LYS A 131 9.80 -21.15 31.79
N LYS A 132 9.11 -21.80 32.72
CA LYS A 132 9.20 -21.44 34.13
C LYS A 132 10.59 -21.83 34.65
N PRO A 133 11.10 -21.23 35.73
CA PRO A 133 12.40 -21.58 36.31
C PRO A 133 12.56 -23.10 36.57
N ASP A 134 11.48 -23.77 37.00
CA ASP A 134 11.44 -25.19 37.28
C ASP A 134 11.53 -26.07 36.01
N GLU A 135 11.23 -25.50 34.84
CA GLU A 135 11.27 -26.18 33.53
C GLU A 135 12.58 -25.86 32.76
N MET A 136 13.46 -25.05 33.34
CA MET A 136 14.71 -24.61 32.72
C MET A 136 15.88 -25.53 33.12
N THR A 137 16.75 -25.79 32.14
CA THR A 137 18.02 -26.41 32.42
C THR A 137 18.93 -25.46 33.18
N GLU A 138 19.93 -26.02 33.92
CA GLU A 138 20.88 -25.23 34.71
C GLU A 138 21.60 -24.15 33.84
N LEU A 139 21.94 -24.50 32.62
CA LEU A 139 22.50 -23.57 31.62
C LEU A 139 21.55 -22.43 31.27
N GLU A 140 20.26 -22.70 31.06
CA GLU A 140 19.24 -21.68 30.75
C GLU A 140 19.04 -20.74 31.94
N LEU A 141 19.07 -21.25 33.17
CA LEU A 141 19.00 -20.46 34.41
C LEU A 141 20.20 -19.54 34.58
N LEU A 142 21.41 -20.02 34.32
CA LEU A 142 22.62 -19.20 34.35
C LEU A 142 22.59 -18.08 33.29
N GLN A 143 22.13 -18.39 32.08
CA GLN A 143 21.95 -17.38 31.03
C GLN A 143 20.92 -16.30 31.38
N LEU A 144 19.83 -16.70 32.06
CA LEU A 144 18.81 -15.76 32.54
C LEU A 144 19.40 -14.81 33.58
N ARG A 145 20.15 -15.35 34.57
CA ARG A 145 20.84 -14.53 35.61
C ARG A 145 21.86 -13.57 35.01
N LEU A 146 22.64 -13.99 34.03
CA LEU A 146 23.59 -13.12 33.32
C LEU A 146 22.89 -11.96 32.59
N ARG A 147 21.74 -12.24 31.95
CA ARG A 147 20.95 -11.18 31.31
C ARG A 147 20.34 -10.22 32.31
N GLU A 148 19.96 -10.62 33.49
CA GLU A 148 19.43 -9.78 34.54
C GLU A 148 20.50 -8.86 35.14
N ILE A 149 21.72 -9.40 35.36
CA ILE A 149 22.87 -8.62 35.82
C ILE A 149 23.26 -7.55 34.81
N GLY A 150 23.30 -7.91 33.50
CA GLY A 150 23.62 -6.95 32.44
C GLY A 150 22.54 -5.86 32.18
N ARG A 151 21.32 -6.03 32.71
CA ARG A 151 20.22 -5.06 32.59
C ARG A 151 20.08 -4.09 33.77
N LYS A 152 20.82 -4.27 34.86
CA LYS A 152 20.77 -3.31 35.96
C LYS A 152 21.47 -2.04 35.51
N PRO A 153 20.76 -0.89 35.38
CA PRO A 153 21.42 0.38 35.15
C PRO A 153 22.31 0.64 36.38
N SER A 154 23.55 1.02 36.13
CA SER A 154 24.40 1.59 37.16
C SER A 154 23.69 2.83 37.75
N LYS A 155 23.17 2.71 38.96
CA LYS A 155 22.73 3.90 39.71
C LYS A 155 24.00 4.63 40.14
N ASN A 156 24.27 5.73 39.48
CA ASN A 156 24.99 6.85 40.09
C ASN A 156 23.96 7.76 40.71
#